data_8fc9877ce347fce9d5e3cc4a85ebe78e
#
_entry.id   8fc9877ce347fce9d5e3cc4a85ebe78e
#
_cell.length_a   1.000
_cell.length_b   1.000
_cell.length_c   1.000
_cell.angle_alpha   90.00
_cell.angle_beta   90.00
_cell.angle_gamma   90.00
#
_symmetry.space_group_name_H-M   'P 1'
#
loop_
_entity.id
_entity.type
_entity.pdbx_description
1 polymer ?
#
loop_
_entity_poly.entity_id
_entity_poly.type
_entity_poly.pdbx_seq_one_letter_code
_entity_poly.pdbx_strand_id
1 'polypeptide(L)'
;MKKVIFLSISLFLSVYCMAQQQLAFPFQGGSKAMTQFFKDSVTVTPEIIKSKATGTVVFKFTADEKGAIKKLVIFYADDAILAPPMIEALKRSNHKWVVPDNEKFHDFILSFSIGFTPPAAGTPSPQKALYNFYLKRKPILSTNQVPLDNVTLLPTVVVNYNLDQ
;
A
#
# COMPACT_ATOMS: atom_id res chain seq x y z
N MET A 1 51.82 0.26 26.51
CA MET A 1 51.33 -0.73 25.53
C MET A 1 49.93 -1.24 25.86
N LYS A 2 49.56 -1.64 27.09
CA LYS A 2 48.23 -2.14 27.43
C LYS A 2 47.07 -1.09 27.17
N LYS A 3 47.27 0.20 27.38
CA LYS A 3 46.28 1.26 27.16
C LYS A 3 45.98 1.50 25.68
N VAL A 4 46.95 1.31 24.79
CA VAL A 4 46.80 1.47 23.34
C VAL A 4 45.98 0.32 22.75
N ILE A 5 46.19 -0.91 23.28
CA ILE A 5 45.44 -2.08 22.86
C ILE A 5 43.94 -1.97 23.23
N PHE A 6 43.62 -1.44 24.40
CA PHE A 6 42.23 -1.19 24.80
C PHE A 6 41.54 -0.15 23.91
N LEU A 7 42.26 0.92 23.52
CA LEU A 7 41.72 1.96 22.63
C LEU A 7 41.44 1.39 21.23
N SER A 8 42.32 0.53 20.72
CA SER A 8 42.13 -0.13 19.41
C SER A 8 40.94 -1.09 19.40
N ILE A 9 40.75 -1.87 20.45
CA ILE A 9 39.61 -2.80 20.57
C ILE A 9 38.27 -2.03 20.66
N SER A 10 38.24 -0.91 21.39
CA SER A 10 37.06 -0.04 21.46
C SER A 10 36.67 0.57 20.11
N LEU A 11 37.66 0.92 19.29
CA LEU A 11 37.44 1.49 17.94
C LEU A 11 36.89 0.45 16.97
N PHE A 12 37.34 -0.80 17.06
CA PHE A 12 36.81 -1.89 16.24
C PHE A 12 35.38 -2.30 16.60
N LEU A 13 35.00 -2.26 17.87
CA LEU A 13 33.63 -2.56 18.32
C LEU A 13 32.60 -1.52 17.84
N SER A 14 32.99 -0.25 17.68
CA SER A 14 32.09 0.81 17.20
C SER A 14 31.78 0.70 15.69
N VAL A 15 32.61 0.04 14.90
CA VAL A 15 32.38 -0.14 13.46
C VAL A 15 31.33 -1.24 13.19
N TYR A 16 31.21 -2.21 14.07
CA TYR A 16 30.20 -3.29 13.92
C TYR A 16 28.77 -2.84 14.27
N CYS A 17 28.57 -1.72 14.96
CA CYS A 17 27.25 -1.22 15.33
C CYS A 17 26.50 -0.49 14.18
N MET A 18 27.17 -0.22 13.06
CA MET A 18 26.57 0.51 11.90
C MET A 18 26.04 -0.43 10.81
N ALA A 19 26.18 -1.72 10.95
CA ALA A 19 25.67 -2.70 9.97
C ALA A 19 24.24 -3.17 10.29
N GLN A 20 23.36 -2.31 10.73
CA GLN A 20 21.94 -2.53 10.54
C GLN A 20 21.66 -2.32 9.06
N GLN A 21 21.65 -3.40 8.29
CA GLN A 21 21.12 -3.38 6.93
C GLN A 21 19.70 -2.81 7.01
N GLN A 22 19.58 -1.54 6.68
CA GLN A 22 18.28 -0.92 6.48
C GLN A 22 17.69 -1.66 5.27
N LEU A 23 16.76 -2.58 5.53
CA LEU A 23 16.07 -3.31 4.47
C LEU A 23 15.59 -2.29 3.45
N ALA A 24 16.02 -2.43 2.21
CA ALA A 24 15.59 -1.56 1.14
C ALA A 24 14.07 -1.56 1.06
N PHE A 25 13.46 -0.39 0.89
CA PHE A 25 12.01 -0.31 0.77
C PHE A 25 11.55 -1.20 -0.40
N PRO A 26 10.49 -2.02 -0.24
CA PRO A 26 10.15 -3.08 -1.18
C PRO A 26 9.48 -2.60 -2.47
N PHE A 27 9.81 -1.41 -2.92
CA PHE A 27 9.37 -0.85 -4.20
C PHE A 27 10.49 -0.02 -4.83
N GLN A 28 10.71 -0.19 -6.13
CA GLN A 28 11.74 0.55 -6.86
C GLN A 28 11.55 2.06 -6.72
N GLY A 29 12.59 2.76 -6.25
CA GLY A 29 12.55 4.18 -5.96
C GLY A 29 12.03 4.55 -4.56
N GLY A 30 11.68 3.57 -3.73
CA GLY A 30 11.32 3.77 -2.32
C GLY A 30 9.86 4.16 -2.08
N SER A 31 9.54 4.48 -0.83
CA SER A 31 8.17 4.75 -0.38
C SER A 31 7.49 5.92 -1.10
N LYS A 32 8.23 7.01 -1.35
CA LYS A 32 7.68 8.17 -2.08
C LYS A 32 7.33 7.83 -3.52
N ALA A 33 8.21 7.08 -4.21
CA ALA A 33 7.98 6.64 -5.58
C ALA A 33 6.77 5.70 -5.67
N MET A 34 6.62 4.77 -4.72
CA MET A 34 5.45 3.89 -4.63
C MET A 34 4.16 4.70 -4.47
N THR A 35 4.13 5.61 -3.50
CA THR A 35 2.93 6.42 -3.24
C THR A 35 2.55 7.27 -4.46
N GLN A 36 3.53 7.90 -5.12
CA GLN A 36 3.29 8.70 -6.33
C GLN A 36 2.81 7.82 -7.48
N PHE A 37 3.48 6.69 -7.72
CA PHE A 37 3.08 5.73 -8.74
C PHE A 37 1.61 5.33 -8.62
N PHE A 38 1.15 4.99 -7.44
CA PHE A 38 -0.25 4.59 -7.25
C PHE A 38 -1.22 5.75 -7.36
N LYS A 39 -0.87 6.95 -6.89
CA LYS A 39 -1.69 8.15 -7.11
C LYS A 39 -1.90 8.44 -8.59
N ASP A 40 -0.86 8.26 -9.41
CA ASP A 40 -0.91 8.51 -10.85
C ASP A 40 -1.57 7.35 -11.62
N SER A 41 -1.48 6.12 -11.09
CA SER A 41 -2.00 4.91 -11.74
C SER A 41 -3.46 4.62 -11.44
N VAL A 42 -3.99 5.09 -10.30
CA VAL A 42 -5.39 4.84 -9.94
C VAL A 42 -6.30 5.79 -10.70
N THR A 43 -7.11 5.23 -11.60
CA THR A 43 -8.16 5.99 -12.30
C THR A 43 -9.48 5.71 -11.62
N VAL A 44 -10.01 6.70 -10.91
CA VAL A 44 -11.32 6.59 -10.23
C VAL A 44 -12.43 6.46 -11.26
N THR A 45 -13.29 5.45 -11.11
CA THR A 45 -14.36 5.16 -12.08
C THR A 45 -15.54 6.11 -11.92
N PRO A 46 -16.31 6.35 -13.01
CA PRO A 46 -17.54 7.15 -12.94
C PRO A 46 -18.56 6.62 -11.92
N GLU A 47 -18.57 5.30 -11.68
CA GLU A 47 -19.44 4.67 -10.70
C GLU A 47 -19.08 5.10 -9.27
N ILE A 48 -17.77 5.13 -8.94
CA ILE A 48 -17.28 5.61 -7.65
C ILE A 48 -17.70 7.08 -7.44
N ILE A 49 -17.48 7.93 -8.45
CA ILE A 49 -17.81 9.36 -8.39
C ILE A 49 -19.32 9.55 -8.21
N LYS A 50 -20.14 8.87 -9.00
CA LYS A 50 -21.61 8.96 -8.96
C LYS A 50 -22.16 8.49 -7.61
N SER A 51 -21.61 7.42 -7.06
CA SER A 51 -22.03 6.85 -5.77
C SER A 51 -21.48 7.62 -4.58
N LYS A 52 -20.54 8.57 -4.80
CA LYS A 52 -19.77 9.23 -3.72
C LYS A 52 -19.07 8.22 -2.82
N ALA A 53 -18.56 7.14 -3.44
CA ALA A 53 -18.02 6.01 -2.71
C ALA A 53 -16.68 6.36 -2.06
N THR A 54 -16.57 6.04 -0.78
CA THR A 54 -15.36 6.23 0.01
C THR A 54 -15.09 5.00 0.86
N GLY A 55 -13.86 4.76 1.23
CA GLY A 55 -13.53 3.64 2.11
C GLY A 55 -12.11 3.14 1.90
N THR A 56 -11.87 1.97 2.46
CA THR A 56 -10.58 1.29 2.43
C THR A 56 -10.66 0.01 1.61
N VAL A 57 -9.62 -0.27 0.84
CA VAL A 57 -9.40 -1.56 0.20
C VAL A 57 -8.03 -2.08 0.61
N VAL A 58 -7.96 -3.31 1.05
CA VAL A 58 -6.73 -3.99 1.47
C VAL A 58 -6.47 -5.16 0.53
N PHE A 59 -5.30 -5.17 -0.06
CA PHE A 59 -4.83 -6.26 -0.89
C PHE A 59 -3.73 -7.04 -0.19
N LYS A 60 -3.76 -8.36 -0.33
CA LYS A 60 -2.61 -9.22 -0.16
C LYS A 60 -2.14 -9.67 -1.53
N PHE A 61 -0.86 -9.55 -1.80
CA PHE A 61 -0.27 -10.09 -3.03
C PHE A 61 1.11 -10.68 -2.79
N THR A 62 1.48 -11.61 -3.65
CA THR A 62 2.78 -12.26 -3.65
C THR A 62 3.56 -11.79 -4.87
N ALA A 63 4.81 -11.34 -4.69
CA ALA A 63 5.73 -11.08 -5.79
C ALA A 63 6.88 -12.09 -5.80
N ASP A 64 7.43 -12.37 -6.99
CA ASP A 64 8.64 -13.19 -7.14
C ASP A 64 9.91 -12.34 -7.07
N GLU A 65 11.08 -13.00 -7.12
CA GLU A 65 12.41 -12.39 -7.11
C GLU A 65 12.63 -11.34 -8.21
N LYS A 66 11.85 -11.39 -9.29
CA LYS A 66 11.88 -10.40 -10.40
C LYS A 66 10.88 -9.26 -10.20
N GLY A 67 10.22 -9.22 -9.05
CA GLY A 67 9.18 -8.24 -8.74
C GLY A 67 7.87 -8.45 -9.49
N ALA A 68 7.66 -9.63 -10.09
CA ALA A 68 6.43 -9.95 -10.80
C ALA A 68 5.35 -10.45 -9.83
N ILE A 69 4.17 -9.85 -9.90
CA ILE A 69 3.02 -10.25 -9.08
C ILE A 69 2.49 -11.60 -9.58
N LYS A 70 2.48 -12.62 -8.72
CA LYS A 70 2.02 -13.98 -9.01
C LYS A 70 0.63 -14.26 -8.47
N LYS A 71 0.28 -13.66 -7.36
CA LYS A 71 -1.01 -13.82 -6.70
C LYS A 71 -1.49 -12.48 -6.18
N LEU A 72 -2.76 -12.19 -6.37
CA LEU A 72 -3.42 -10.98 -5.88
C LEU A 72 -4.77 -11.37 -5.27
N VAL A 73 -5.02 -10.98 -4.03
CA VAL A 73 -6.24 -11.25 -3.29
C VAL A 73 -6.76 -9.95 -2.71
N ILE A 74 -8.05 -9.67 -2.87
CA ILE A 74 -8.74 -8.65 -2.10
C ILE A 74 -8.94 -9.22 -0.70
N PHE A 75 -8.16 -8.72 0.26
CA PHE A 75 -8.26 -9.18 1.64
C PHE A 75 -9.47 -8.55 2.34
N TYR A 76 -9.71 -7.27 2.07
CA TYR A 76 -10.84 -6.51 2.57
C TYR A 76 -11.20 -5.38 1.58
N ALA A 77 -12.48 -5.06 1.47
CA ALA A 77 -12.94 -3.82 0.84
C ALA A 77 -14.21 -3.33 1.53
N ASP A 78 -14.29 -2.04 1.83
CA ASP A 78 -15.50 -1.40 2.36
C ASP A 78 -16.67 -1.50 1.37
N ASP A 79 -16.37 -1.44 0.08
CA ASP A 79 -17.33 -1.73 -0.99
C ASP A 79 -16.62 -2.35 -2.19
N ALA A 80 -17.32 -3.28 -2.86
CA ALA A 80 -16.79 -4.01 -4.02
C ALA A 80 -16.42 -3.08 -5.19
N ILE A 81 -17.12 -1.95 -5.36
CA ILE A 81 -16.85 -1.00 -6.45
C ILE A 81 -15.51 -0.27 -6.33
N LEU A 82 -14.92 -0.26 -5.12
CA LEU A 82 -13.65 0.38 -4.87
C LEU A 82 -12.45 -0.44 -5.34
N ALA A 83 -12.61 -1.77 -5.45
CA ALA A 83 -11.49 -2.66 -5.74
C ALA A 83 -10.97 -2.61 -7.19
N PRO A 84 -11.80 -2.56 -8.25
CA PRO A 84 -11.33 -2.65 -9.63
C PRO A 84 -10.25 -1.65 -10.03
N PRO A 85 -10.36 -0.33 -9.78
CA PRO A 85 -9.30 0.61 -10.16
C PRO A 85 -7.98 0.37 -9.44
N MET A 86 -8.02 -0.17 -8.21
CA MET A 86 -6.82 -0.51 -7.45
C MET A 86 -6.17 -1.79 -7.97
N ILE A 87 -6.96 -2.78 -8.40
CA ILE A 87 -6.46 -3.99 -9.06
C ILE A 87 -5.69 -3.61 -10.32
N GLU A 88 -6.23 -2.72 -11.15
CA GLU A 88 -5.55 -2.29 -12.39
C GLU A 88 -4.26 -1.52 -12.07
N ALA A 89 -4.24 -0.68 -11.05
CA ALA A 89 -3.03 -0.01 -10.60
C ALA A 89 -1.97 -1.00 -10.09
N LEU A 90 -2.38 -2.03 -9.32
CA LEU A 90 -1.50 -3.10 -8.88
C LEU A 90 -0.93 -3.90 -10.06
N LYS A 91 -1.72 -4.24 -11.06
CA LYS A 91 -1.22 -4.90 -12.27
C LYS A 91 -0.15 -4.07 -13.00
N ARG A 92 -0.33 -2.73 -13.07
CA ARG A 92 0.66 -1.81 -13.66
C ARG A 92 1.95 -1.72 -12.84
N SER A 93 1.92 -2.06 -11.55
CA SER A 93 3.11 -2.09 -10.69
C SER A 93 3.94 -3.36 -10.86
N ASN A 94 3.56 -4.26 -11.75
CA ASN A 94 4.29 -5.49 -12.04
C ASN A 94 5.76 -5.18 -12.38
N HIS A 95 6.68 -5.98 -11.84
CA HIS A 95 8.14 -5.79 -11.93
C HIS A 95 8.72 -4.55 -11.21
N LYS A 96 7.94 -3.86 -10.38
CA LYS A 96 8.44 -2.75 -9.56
C LYS A 96 8.71 -3.14 -8.10
N TRP A 97 8.36 -4.36 -7.71
CA TRP A 97 8.52 -4.87 -6.36
C TRP A 97 9.93 -5.37 -6.12
N VAL A 98 10.44 -5.14 -4.92
CA VAL A 98 11.75 -5.62 -4.46
C VAL A 98 11.48 -6.68 -3.40
N VAL A 99 11.83 -7.91 -3.70
CA VAL A 99 11.72 -9.04 -2.80
C VAL A 99 13.04 -9.15 -2.03
N PRO A 100 13.01 -9.46 -0.72
CA PRO A 100 14.23 -9.64 0.06
C PRO A 100 15.18 -10.69 -0.55
N ASP A 101 16.50 -10.46 -0.42
CA ASP A 101 17.50 -11.40 -0.85
C ASP A 101 17.26 -12.77 -0.19
N ASN A 102 17.47 -13.84 -0.93
CA ASN A 102 17.23 -15.23 -0.55
C ASN A 102 15.77 -15.69 -0.48
N GLU A 103 14.80 -14.86 -0.84
CA GLU A 103 13.41 -15.26 -0.99
C GLU A 103 13.03 -15.39 -2.46
N LYS A 104 12.39 -16.51 -2.83
CA LYS A 104 11.83 -16.69 -4.18
C LYS A 104 10.52 -15.97 -4.36
N PHE A 105 9.77 -15.83 -3.27
CA PHE A 105 8.47 -15.18 -3.21
C PHE A 105 8.35 -14.44 -1.89
N HIS A 106 7.72 -13.27 -1.93
CA HIS A 106 7.41 -12.51 -0.73
C HIS A 106 5.98 -11.99 -0.77
N ASP A 107 5.33 -12.00 0.39
CA ASP A 107 3.96 -11.51 0.54
C ASP A 107 3.96 -10.06 1.01
N PHE A 108 3.06 -9.28 0.39
CA PHE A 108 2.86 -7.87 0.72
C PHE A 108 1.40 -7.61 1.07
N ILE A 109 1.18 -6.71 2.03
CA ILE A 109 -0.13 -6.11 2.29
C ILE A 109 -0.07 -4.63 1.91
N LEU A 110 -0.97 -4.21 1.03
CA LEU A 110 -1.12 -2.81 0.61
C LEU A 110 -2.55 -2.36 0.83
N SER A 111 -2.71 -1.25 1.55
CA SER A 111 -3.99 -0.61 1.78
C SER A 111 -4.13 0.65 0.93
N PHE A 112 -5.31 0.83 0.34
CA PHE A 112 -5.73 2.07 -0.30
C PHE A 112 -6.85 2.69 0.53
N SER A 113 -6.74 4.00 0.79
CA SER A 113 -7.82 4.81 1.36
C SER A 113 -8.36 5.72 0.27
N ILE A 114 -9.63 5.59 -0.05
CA ILE A 114 -10.29 6.33 -1.12
C ILE A 114 -11.24 7.33 -0.51
N GLY A 115 -11.05 8.58 -0.84
CA GLY A 115 -11.87 9.69 -0.38
C GLY A 115 -12.14 10.69 -1.50
N PHE A 116 -12.87 11.71 -1.17
CA PHE A 116 -13.03 12.87 -2.06
C PHE A 116 -12.31 14.07 -1.47
N THR A 117 -11.89 14.96 -2.36
CA THR A 117 -11.35 16.27 -1.95
C THR A 117 -12.47 17.04 -1.25
N PRO A 118 -12.23 17.58 -0.04
CA PRO A 118 -13.25 18.39 0.64
C PRO A 118 -13.77 19.50 -0.28
N PRO A 119 -15.09 19.69 -0.38
CA PRO A 119 -15.65 20.76 -1.18
C PRO A 119 -15.25 22.13 -0.63
N ALA A 120 -15.19 23.13 -1.49
CA ALA A 120 -14.94 24.51 -1.08
C ALA A 120 -16.00 24.99 -0.07
N ALA A 121 -15.62 25.93 0.79
CA ALA A 121 -16.56 26.51 1.77
C ALA A 121 -17.79 27.09 1.06
N GLY A 122 -18.98 26.72 1.54
CA GLY A 122 -20.26 27.17 0.97
C GLY A 122 -20.90 26.20 -0.04
N THR A 123 -20.27 25.10 -0.39
CA THR A 123 -20.84 24.04 -1.24
C THR A 123 -21.87 23.21 -0.45
N PRO A 124 -22.98 22.74 -1.05
CA PRO A 124 -23.90 21.82 -0.38
C PRO A 124 -23.19 20.55 0.11
N SER A 125 -23.46 20.18 1.36
CA SER A 125 -22.80 19.03 1.95
C SER A 125 -23.18 17.72 1.26
N PRO A 126 -22.22 16.84 0.92
CA PRO A 126 -22.50 15.51 0.36
C PRO A 126 -23.02 14.49 1.40
N GLN A 127 -23.31 14.92 2.62
CA GLN A 127 -23.65 14.03 3.75
C GLN A 127 -24.75 13.01 3.42
N LYS A 128 -25.84 13.43 2.77
CA LYS A 128 -26.94 12.54 2.40
C LYS A 128 -26.47 11.46 1.40
N ALA A 129 -25.67 11.84 0.43
CA ALA A 129 -25.13 10.89 -0.56
C ALA A 129 -24.16 9.90 0.09
N LEU A 130 -23.30 10.39 0.97
CA LEU A 130 -22.40 9.57 1.78
C LEU A 130 -23.16 8.55 2.63
N TYR A 131 -24.18 9.02 3.35
CA TYR A 131 -25.01 8.15 4.17
C TYR A 131 -25.72 7.07 3.34
N ASN A 132 -26.27 7.43 2.18
CA ASN A 132 -26.89 6.49 1.25
C ASN A 132 -25.88 5.47 0.70
N PHE A 133 -24.64 5.88 0.44
CA PHE A 133 -23.59 4.96 0.06
C PHE A 133 -23.29 3.96 1.19
N TYR A 134 -23.12 4.46 2.42
CA TYR A 134 -22.89 3.63 3.59
C TYR A 134 -23.95 2.55 3.80
N LEU A 135 -25.22 2.87 3.59
CA LEU A 135 -26.34 1.93 3.74
C LEU A 135 -26.36 0.86 2.64
N LYS A 136 -25.81 1.14 1.46
CA LYS A 136 -25.89 0.26 0.29
C LYS A 136 -24.59 -0.42 -0.07
N ARG A 137 -23.50 -0.13 0.64
CA ARG A 137 -22.20 -0.70 0.33
C ARG A 137 -22.18 -2.22 0.46
N LYS A 138 -21.37 -2.86 -0.37
CA LYS A 138 -21.20 -4.31 -0.43
C LYS A 138 -19.75 -4.65 -0.05
N PRO A 139 -19.47 -4.85 1.23
CA PRO A 139 -18.11 -5.14 1.67
C PRO A 139 -17.64 -6.49 1.15
N ILE A 140 -16.34 -6.57 0.87
CA ILE A 140 -15.64 -7.81 0.58
C ILE A 140 -14.79 -8.15 1.79
N LEU A 141 -14.91 -9.37 2.29
CA LEU A 141 -14.08 -9.92 3.34
C LEU A 141 -13.53 -11.26 2.87
N SER A 142 -12.23 -11.41 2.88
CA SER A 142 -11.61 -12.70 2.56
C SER A 142 -11.88 -13.71 3.65
N THR A 143 -12.34 -14.89 3.26
CA THR A 143 -12.49 -16.05 4.17
C THR A 143 -11.21 -16.87 4.27
N ASN A 144 -10.23 -16.62 3.41
CA ASN A 144 -8.95 -17.32 3.40
C ASN A 144 -7.99 -16.67 4.43
N GLN A 145 -8.10 -17.11 5.68
CA GLN A 145 -7.26 -16.70 6.79
C GLN A 145 -5.97 -17.55 6.83
N VAL A 146 -5.19 -17.54 5.75
CA VAL A 146 -3.87 -18.16 5.78
C VAL A 146 -2.97 -17.33 6.71
N PRO A 147 -2.32 -17.95 7.70
CA PRO A 147 -1.35 -17.25 8.53
C PRO A 147 -0.31 -16.56 7.65
N LEU A 148 0.03 -15.33 7.99
CA LEU A 148 0.98 -14.52 7.24
C LEU A 148 2.31 -14.54 7.98
N ASP A 149 3.13 -15.56 7.68
CA ASP A 149 4.53 -15.55 8.07
C ASP A 149 5.31 -14.71 7.05
N ASN A 150 6.23 -13.86 7.47
CA ASN A 150 7.08 -13.04 6.60
C ASN A 150 6.34 -12.16 5.59
N VAL A 151 5.37 -11.38 6.05
CA VAL A 151 4.67 -10.41 5.21
C VAL A 151 5.17 -8.99 5.47
N THR A 152 5.36 -8.21 4.41
CA THR A 152 5.63 -6.78 4.55
C THR A 152 4.35 -5.97 4.48
N LEU A 153 4.08 -5.21 5.53
CA LEU A 153 3.01 -4.22 5.54
C LEU A 153 3.50 -2.91 4.92
N LEU A 154 2.87 -2.51 3.84
CA LEU A 154 3.21 -1.30 3.10
C LEU A 154 2.44 -0.08 3.63
N PRO A 155 2.98 1.15 3.48
CA PRO A 155 2.24 2.36 3.80
C PRO A 155 0.94 2.46 3.02
N THR A 156 -0.11 2.98 3.67
CA THR A 156 -1.41 3.21 3.02
C THR A 156 -1.30 4.27 1.93
N VAL A 157 -1.80 3.96 0.75
CA VAL A 157 -1.93 4.91 -0.36
C VAL A 157 -3.27 5.63 -0.26
N VAL A 158 -3.23 6.97 -0.14
CA VAL A 158 -4.44 7.81 -0.12
C VAL A 158 -4.72 8.34 -1.52
N VAL A 159 -5.91 8.03 -2.02
CA VAL A 159 -6.42 8.46 -3.32
C VAL A 159 -7.64 9.34 -3.11
N ASN A 160 -7.57 10.61 -3.52
CA ASN A 160 -8.70 11.52 -3.46
C ASN A 160 -9.20 11.85 -4.87
N TYR A 161 -10.51 11.98 -5.03
CA TYR A 161 -11.15 12.40 -6.27
C TYR A 161 -12.02 13.64 -6.04
N ASN A 162 -12.30 14.38 -7.12
CA ASN A 162 -13.16 15.55 -7.05
C ASN A 162 -14.63 15.16 -7.24
N LEU A 163 -15.53 15.80 -6.51
CA LEU A 163 -16.97 15.51 -6.56
C LEU A 163 -17.65 16.09 -7.81
N ASP A 164 -17.00 17.05 -8.47
CA ASP A 164 -17.53 17.86 -9.57
C ASP A 164 -17.05 17.36 -10.95
N GLN A 165 -16.60 16.12 -11.05
CA GLN A 165 -16.21 15.48 -12.32
C GLN A 165 -17.34 14.66 -12.91
#